data_7f9e0435d54e21816847fad6938bfb7a
#
_entry.id   7f9e0435d54e21816847fad6938bfb7a
#
_cell.length_a   1.000
_cell.length_b   1.000
_cell.length_c   1.000
_cell.angle_alpha   90.00
_cell.angle_beta   90.00
_cell.angle_gamma   90.00
#
_symmetry.space_group_name_H-M   'P 1'
#
loop_
_entity.id
_entity.type
_entity.pdbx_description
1 polymer ?
#
loop_
_entity_poly.entity_id
_entity_poly.type
_entity_poly.pdbx_seq_one_letter_code
_entity_poly.pdbx_strand_id
1 'polypeptide(L)'
;MNYLALMITIFLLPLVMVICGMSYTKRGPKKITRLQGYRSKMSMKNRDTWDFAHKNLGDFWFKLGAPLLAVTSVVSLLVFRESTKQITTWCGVIFVIQLVIMMLPVFYTEKALKENFDENGKWKKGAKEKWQEREQKLKKDYQQE
;
A
#
# COMPACT_ATOMS: atom_id res chain seq x y z
N MET A 1 -18.08 17.12 -17.07
CA MET A 1 -16.73 16.63 -16.67
C MET A 1 -16.29 15.67 -17.77
N ASN A 2 -15.08 15.81 -18.29
CA ASN A 2 -14.63 14.97 -19.41
C ASN A 2 -14.40 13.53 -18.95
N TYR A 3 -14.81 12.57 -19.79
CA TYR A 3 -14.60 11.13 -19.56
C TYR A 3 -13.14 10.81 -19.19
N LEU A 4 -12.18 11.42 -19.88
CA LEU A 4 -10.75 11.26 -19.61
C LEU A 4 -10.38 11.64 -18.16
N ALA A 5 -10.91 12.74 -17.65
CA ALA A 5 -10.64 13.19 -16.27
C ALA A 5 -11.19 12.18 -15.24
N LEU A 6 -12.37 11.61 -15.49
CA LEU A 6 -12.96 10.57 -14.62
C LEU A 6 -12.08 9.30 -14.62
N MET A 7 -11.62 8.86 -15.78
CA MET A 7 -10.74 7.71 -15.90
C MET A 7 -9.42 7.95 -15.15
N ILE A 8 -8.77 9.09 -15.37
CA ILE A 8 -7.54 9.44 -14.65
C ILE A 8 -7.78 9.35 -13.13
N THR A 9 -8.91 9.85 -12.64
CA THR A 9 -9.22 9.87 -11.20
C THR A 9 -9.31 8.46 -10.61
N ILE A 10 -10.02 7.54 -11.25
CA ILE A 10 -10.20 6.18 -10.72
C ILE A 10 -8.97 5.28 -10.89
N PHE A 11 -8.10 5.56 -11.87
CA PHE A 11 -6.85 4.81 -12.06
C PHE A 11 -5.71 5.32 -11.18
N LEU A 12 -5.76 6.58 -10.74
CA LEU A 12 -4.68 7.21 -9.99
C LEU A 12 -4.36 6.47 -8.68
N LEU A 13 -5.38 6.15 -7.88
CA LEU A 13 -5.18 5.50 -6.57
C LEU A 13 -4.57 4.09 -6.68
N PRO A 14 -5.14 3.16 -7.47
CA PRO A 14 -4.52 1.84 -7.66
C PRO A 14 -3.11 1.92 -8.21
N LEU A 15 -2.85 2.84 -9.16
CA LEU A 15 -1.54 3.02 -9.74
C LEU A 15 -0.52 3.52 -8.71
N VAL A 16 -0.89 4.50 -7.88
CA VAL A 16 -0.05 4.97 -6.76
C VAL A 16 0.22 3.84 -5.78
N MET A 17 -0.79 3.02 -5.44
CA MET A 17 -0.59 1.87 -4.54
C MET A 17 0.41 0.86 -5.12
N VAL A 18 0.34 0.55 -6.41
CA VAL A 18 1.29 -0.37 -7.07
C VAL A 18 2.70 0.23 -7.09
N ILE A 19 2.87 1.47 -7.54
CA ILE A 19 4.18 2.12 -7.66
C ILE A 19 4.84 2.31 -6.29
N CYS A 20 4.11 2.86 -5.32
CA CYS A 20 4.61 3.05 -3.96
C CYS A 20 4.84 1.71 -3.26
N GLY A 21 3.94 0.73 -3.47
CA GLY A 21 4.08 -0.62 -2.96
C GLY A 21 5.39 -1.27 -3.42
N MET A 22 5.66 -1.27 -4.71
CA MET A 22 6.92 -1.78 -5.28
C MET A 22 8.15 -1.02 -4.75
N SER A 23 8.06 0.31 -4.65
CA SER A 23 9.16 1.14 -4.17
C SER A 23 9.50 0.85 -2.71
N TYR A 24 8.49 0.71 -1.86
CA TYR A 24 8.68 0.46 -0.43
C TYR A 24 9.11 -0.98 -0.12
N THR A 25 8.65 -1.95 -0.89
CA THR A 25 9.10 -3.34 -0.78
C THR A 25 10.55 -3.51 -1.17
N LYS A 26 10.99 -2.86 -2.27
CA LYS A 26 12.37 -2.98 -2.77
C LYS A 26 13.34 -2.09 -2.01
N ARG A 27 13.01 -0.82 -1.82
CA ARG A 27 13.88 0.20 -1.19
C ARG A 27 13.02 1.27 -0.53
N GLY A 28 12.66 1.08 0.73
CA GLY A 28 12.03 2.13 1.53
C GLY A 28 12.91 3.41 1.60
N PRO A 29 12.35 4.56 2.01
CA PRO A 29 13.10 5.81 2.10
C PRO A 29 14.33 5.67 2.99
N LYS A 30 15.52 6.02 2.47
CA LYS A 30 16.82 5.83 3.15
C LYS A 30 16.97 6.62 4.44
N LYS A 31 16.25 7.74 4.57
CA LYS A 31 16.31 8.60 5.76
C LYS A 31 14.93 8.69 6.41
N ILE A 32 14.91 8.75 7.72
CA ILE A 32 13.68 9.06 8.48
C ILE A 32 13.39 10.54 8.26
N THR A 33 12.37 10.84 7.45
CA THR A 33 12.03 12.23 7.12
C THR A 33 10.56 12.51 7.41
N ARG A 34 10.25 13.79 7.67
CA ARG A 34 8.87 14.24 7.83
C ARG A 34 8.15 14.52 6.50
N LEU A 35 8.84 14.41 5.37
CA LEU A 35 8.31 14.79 4.06
C LEU A 35 7.85 13.59 3.23
N GLN A 36 8.44 12.41 3.41
CA GLN A 36 8.20 11.25 2.56
C GLN A 36 8.06 9.96 3.35
N GLY A 37 7.12 9.09 2.94
CA GLY A 37 6.92 7.75 3.49
C GLY A 37 5.82 7.67 4.55
N TYR A 38 5.69 6.49 5.15
CA TYR A 38 4.74 6.22 6.23
C TYR A 38 5.22 6.80 7.55
N ARG A 39 4.42 7.68 8.15
CA ARG A 39 4.80 8.49 9.31
C ARG A 39 3.83 8.30 10.47
N SER A 40 4.13 7.37 11.32
CA SER A 40 3.47 7.26 12.63
C SER A 40 4.48 7.54 13.75
N LYS A 41 3.97 7.80 14.95
CA LYS A 41 4.84 7.97 16.14
C LYS A 41 5.76 6.76 16.35
N MET A 42 5.27 5.57 16.00
CA MET A 42 6.01 4.32 16.15
C MET A 42 7.02 4.11 15.02
N SER A 43 6.61 4.33 13.76
CA SER A 43 7.49 4.13 12.60
C SER A 43 8.72 5.05 12.59
N MET A 44 8.60 6.25 13.18
CA MET A 44 9.67 7.26 13.18
C MET A 44 10.64 7.16 14.37
N LYS A 45 10.52 6.15 15.25
CA LYS A 45 11.37 6.05 16.46
C LYS A 45 12.82 5.74 16.15
N ASN A 46 13.05 4.79 15.25
CA ASN A 46 14.39 4.40 14.84
C ASN A 46 14.38 3.79 13.44
N ARG A 47 15.55 3.36 12.96
CA ARG A 47 15.71 2.79 11.62
C ARG A 47 14.97 1.47 11.45
N ASP A 48 14.96 0.61 12.45
CA ASP A 48 14.30 -0.69 12.39
C ASP A 48 12.78 -0.56 12.25
N THR A 49 12.16 0.32 13.06
CA THR A 49 10.72 0.59 12.96
C THR A 49 10.34 1.26 11.64
N TRP A 50 11.22 2.12 11.11
CA TRP A 50 11.03 2.78 9.82
C TRP A 50 11.06 1.79 8.66
N ASP A 51 12.08 0.94 8.58
CA ASP A 51 12.24 -0.04 7.52
C ASP A 51 11.14 -1.11 7.58
N PHE A 52 10.81 -1.59 8.77
CA PHE A 52 9.69 -2.51 8.98
C PHE A 52 8.37 -1.93 8.48
N ALA A 53 8.04 -0.70 8.88
CA ALA A 53 6.79 -0.06 8.52
C ALA A 53 6.65 0.11 7.00
N HIS A 54 7.70 0.58 6.32
CA HIS A 54 7.65 0.80 4.87
C HIS A 54 7.54 -0.51 4.09
N LYS A 55 8.30 -1.54 4.48
CA LYS A 55 8.20 -2.85 3.85
C LYS A 55 6.81 -3.47 4.06
N ASN A 56 6.31 -3.45 5.29
CA ASN A 56 4.99 -4.01 5.59
C ASN A 56 3.88 -3.29 4.82
N LEU A 57 3.89 -1.95 4.81
CA LEU A 57 2.95 -1.14 4.04
C LEU A 57 3.07 -1.40 2.53
N GLY A 58 4.31 -1.46 2.03
CA GLY A 58 4.59 -1.71 0.62
C GLY A 58 4.07 -3.05 0.14
N ASP A 59 4.30 -4.11 0.90
CA ASP A 59 3.79 -5.45 0.61
C ASP A 59 2.26 -5.48 0.50
N PHE A 60 1.58 -4.82 1.44
CA PHE A 60 0.12 -4.74 1.41
C PHE A 60 -0.39 -3.88 0.25
N TRP A 61 0.23 -2.71 0.02
CA TRP A 61 -0.17 -1.84 -1.08
C TRP A 61 0.01 -2.49 -2.43
N PHE A 62 1.10 -3.24 -2.63
CA PHE A 62 1.31 -3.97 -3.88
C PHE A 62 0.28 -5.09 -4.06
N LYS A 63 0.06 -5.90 -3.02
CA LYS A 63 -0.90 -7.02 -3.03
C LYS A 63 -2.35 -6.59 -3.25
N LEU A 64 -2.74 -5.42 -2.73
CA LEU A 64 -4.09 -4.88 -2.92
C LEU A 64 -4.20 -4.01 -4.17
N GLY A 65 -3.17 -3.26 -4.51
CA GLY A 65 -3.17 -2.33 -5.64
C GLY A 65 -3.23 -3.02 -6.99
N ALA A 66 -2.52 -4.13 -7.18
CA ALA A 66 -2.50 -4.86 -8.44
C ALA A 66 -3.89 -5.44 -8.80
N PRO A 67 -4.57 -6.23 -7.95
CA PRO A 67 -5.92 -6.70 -8.24
C PRO A 67 -6.93 -5.55 -8.32
N LEU A 68 -6.78 -4.49 -7.51
CA LEU A 68 -7.64 -3.32 -7.58
C LEU A 68 -7.52 -2.61 -8.92
N LEU A 69 -6.32 -2.51 -9.48
CA LEU A 69 -6.08 -1.97 -10.82
C LEU A 69 -6.76 -2.81 -11.89
N ALA A 70 -6.66 -4.15 -11.81
CA ALA A 70 -7.32 -5.06 -12.73
C ALA A 70 -8.85 -4.93 -12.66
N VAL A 71 -9.43 -4.92 -11.48
CA VAL A 71 -10.89 -4.73 -11.28
C VAL A 71 -11.34 -3.38 -11.81
N THR A 72 -10.61 -2.30 -11.53
CA THR A 72 -10.92 -0.96 -12.05
C THR A 72 -10.91 -0.94 -13.57
N SER A 73 -9.96 -1.64 -14.21
CA SER A 73 -9.89 -1.76 -15.67
C SER A 73 -11.13 -2.47 -16.25
N VAL A 74 -11.53 -3.59 -15.66
CA VAL A 74 -12.71 -4.33 -16.10
C VAL A 74 -13.98 -3.48 -15.93
N VAL A 75 -14.17 -2.87 -14.77
CA VAL A 75 -15.35 -2.04 -14.51
C VAL A 75 -15.40 -0.83 -15.44
N SER A 76 -14.26 -0.18 -15.71
CA SER A 76 -14.22 0.95 -16.65
C SER A 76 -14.65 0.57 -18.06
N LEU A 77 -14.31 -0.65 -18.52
CA LEU A 77 -14.76 -1.17 -19.82
C LEU A 77 -16.27 -1.46 -19.85
N LEU A 78 -16.83 -1.96 -18.75
CA LEU A 78 -18.27 -2.24 -18.66
C LEU A 78 -19.11 -0.95 -18.68
N VAL A 79 -18.62 0.09 -18.00
CA VAL A 79 -19.34 1.36 -17.84
C VAL A 79 -19.11 2.32 -19.02
N PHE A 80 -18.17 2.02 -19.92
CA PHE A 80 -17.80 2.90 -21.05
C PHE A 80 -18.96 3.29 -21.96
N ARG A 81 -19.96 2.41 -22.11
CA ARG A 81 -21.13 2.61 -22.99
C ARG A 81 -22.33 3.27 -22.31
N GLU A 82 -22.23 3.54 -21.02
CA GLU A 82 -23.29 4.14 -20.21
C GLU A 82 -23.40 5.66 -20.42
N SER A 83 -24.50 6.25 -19.95
CA SER A 83 -24.68 7.70 -19.98
C SER A 83 -23.64 8.40 -19.10
N THR A 84 -23.29 9.62 -19.44
CA THR A 84 -22.32 10.44 -18.67
C THR A 84 -22.66 10.53 -17.18
N LYS A 85 -23.96 10.62 -16.84
CA LYS A 85 -24.43 10.66 -15.44
C LYS A 85 -24.10 9.35 -14.71
N GLN A 86 -24.35 8.20 -15.35
CA GLN A 86 -24.04 6.88 -14.76
C GLN A 86 -22.54 6.67 -14.61
N ILE A 87 -21.75 7.03 -15.62
CA ILE A 87 -20.29 6.97 -15.54
C ILE A 87 -19.78 7.79 -14.37
N THR A 88 -20.22 9.04 -14.19
CA THR A 88 -19.81 9.89 -13.07
C THR A 88 -20.17 9.28 -11.73
N THR A 89 -21.36 8.71 -11.59
CA THR A 89 -21.80 8.07 -10.34
C THR A 89 -20.96 6.85 -10.02
N TRP A 90 -20.72 5.96 -10.99
CA TRP A 90 -19.89 4.77 -10.80
C TRP A 90 -18.43 5.12 -10.46
N CYS A 91 -17.84 6.10 -11.15
CA CYS A 91 -16.50 6.58 -10.83
C CYS A 91 -16.41 7.13 -9.41
N GLY A 92 -17.42 7.86 -8.94
CA GLY A 92 -17.48 8.35 -7.57
C GLY A 92 -17.54 7.22 -6.53
N VAL A 93 -18.39 6.23 -6.76
CA VAL A 93 -18.51 5.06 -5.87
C VAL A 93 -17.20 4.27 -5.82
N ILE A 94 -16.61 3.97 -6.99
CA ILE A 94 -15.33 3.26 -7.09
C ILE A 94 -14.23 4.02 -6.35
N PHE A 95 -14.15 5.34 -6.53
CA PHE A 95 -13.13 6.17 -5.88
C PHE A 95 -13.23 6.12 -4.36
N VAL A 96 -14.45 6.20 -3.80
CA VAL A 96 -14.66 6.08 -2.34
C VAL A 96 -14.25 4.72 -1.83
N ILE A 97 -14.60 3.63 -2.53
CA ILE A 97 -14.19 2.26 -2.17
C ILE A 97 -12.67 2.14 -2.19
N GLN A 98 -12.01 2.68 -3.21
CA GLN A 98 -10.55 2.69 -3.34
C GLN A 98 -9.86 3.43 -2.19
N LEU A 99 -10.40 4.57 -1.74
CA LEU A 99 -9.88 5.30 -0.57
C LEU A 99 -9.96 4.45 0.69
N VAL A 100 -11.07 3.75 0.93
CA VAL A 100 -11.21 2.85 2.08
C VAL A 100 -10.18 1.71 1.99
N ILE A 101 -10.04 1.06 0.83
CA ILE A 101 -9.07 -0.02 0.62
C ILE A 101 -7.63 0.49 0.84
N MET A 102 -7.30 1.68 0.36
CA MET A 102 -5.98 2.30 0.54
C MET A 102 -5.62 2.55 2.00
N MET A 103 -6.61 2.80 2.86
CA MET A 103 -6.40 3.05 4.29
C MET A 103 -6.19 1.77 5.11
N LEU A 104 -6.71 0.62 4.68
CA LEU A 104 -6.59 -0.63 5.44
C LEU A 104 -5.15 -1.01 5.78
N PRO A 105 -4.17 -0.99 4.85
CA PRO A 105 -2.79 -1.31 5.15
C PRO A 105 -2.14 -0.41 6.19
N VAL A 106 -2.59 0.84 6.33
CA VAL A 106 -2.11 1.78 7.35
C VAL A 106 -2.43 1.26 8.75
N PHE A 107 -3.68 0.82 8.99
CA PHE A 107 -4.10 0.25 10.27
C PHE A 107 -3.37 -1.07 10.57
N TYR A 108 -3.22 -1.95 9.56
CA TYR A 108 -2.48 -3.20 9.71
C TYR A 108 -1.01 -2.97 10.01
N THR A 109 -0.38 -1.99 9.38
CA THR A 109 1.02 -1.64 9.63
C THR A 109 1.22 -1.10 11.04
N GLU A 110 0.33 -0.24 11.52
CA GLU A 110 0.41 0.28 12.90
C GLU A 110 0.21 -0.83 13.93
N LYS A 111 -0.73 -1.75 13.69
CA LYS A 111 -0.92 -2.93 14.53
C LYS A 111 0.34 -3.80 14.54
N ALA A 112 0.90 -4.11 13.38
CA ALA A 112 2.10 -4.91 13.24
C ALA A 112 3.32 -4.26 13.94
N LEU A 113 3.46 -2.93 13.88
CA LEU A 113 4.49 -2.20 14.64
C LEU A 113 4.35 -2.42 16.15
N LYS A 114 3.14 -2.27 16.70
CA LYS A 114 2.89 -2.47 18.14
C LYS A 114 3.08 -3.93 18.58
N GLU A 115 2.85 -4.89 17.71
CA GLU A 115 3.06 -6.31 17.99
C GLU A 115 4.54 -6.67 18.03
N ASN A 116 5.36 -6.09 17.15
CA ASN A 116 6.76 -6.48 16.97
C ASN A 116 7.76 -5.60 17.72
N PHE A 117 7.37 -4.39 18.11
CA PHE A 117 8.24 -3.45 18.81
C PHE A 117 7.66 -3.01 20.16
N ASP A 118 8.55 -2.65 21.09
CA ASP A 118 8.19 -2.04 22.36
C ASP A 118 7.96 -0.52 22.22
N GLU A 119 7.58 0.13 23.32
CA GLU A 119 7.35 1.58 23.34
C GLU A 119 8.60 2.41 22.99
N ASN A 120 9.80 1.85 23.10
CA ASN A 120 11.06 2.49 22.75
C ASN A 120 11.51 2.20 21.31
N GLY A 121 10.73 1.43 20.54
CA GLY A 121 11.06 1.01 19.18
C GLY A 121 12.10 -0.12 19.12
N LYS A 122 12.35 -0.85 20.21
CA LYS A 122 13.19 -2.04 20.21
C LYS A 122 12.38 -3.27 19.83
N TRP A 123 12.98 -4.21 19.12
CA TRP A 123 12.35 -5.48 18.78
C TRP A 123 11.96 -6.24 20.05
N LYS A 124 10.73 -6.72 20.08
CA LYS A 124 10.30 -7.70 21.10
C LYS A 124 11.00 -9.04 20.89
N LYS A 125 11.13 -9.82 21.96
CA LYS A 125 11.81 -11.13 21.93
C LYS A 125 11.24 -12.06 20.86
N GLY A 126 12.11 -12.57 19.97
CA GLY A 126 11.75 -13.46 18.87
C GLY A 126 11.05 -12.81 17.67
N ALA A 127 10.72 -11.52 17.71
CA ALA A 127 10.05 -10.84 16.60
C ALA A 127 11.01 -10.55 15.43
N LYS A 128 12.28 -10.25 15.74
CA LYS A 128 13.30 -9.97 14.73
C LYS A 128 13.62 -11.20 13.88
N GLU A 129 13.77 -12.35 14.53
CA GLU A 129 14.06 -13.63 13.86
C GLU A 129 12.93 -14.00 12.90
N LYS A 130 11.68 -13.95 13.35
CA LYS A 130 10.49 -14.21 12.51
C LYS A 130 10.42 -13.27 11.31
N TRP A 131 10.75 -12.01 11.51
CA TRP A 131 10.80 -11.03 10.42
C TRP A 131 11.88 -11.36 9.40
N GLN A 132 13.10 -11.73 9.86
CA GLN A 132 14.20 -12.10 8.98
C GLN A 132 13.90 -13.39 8.20
N GLU A 133 13.31 -14.39 8.82
CA GLU A 133 12.86 -15.62 8.14
C GLU A 133 11.85 -15.33 7.04
N ARG A 134 10.86 -14.47 7.32
CA ARG A 134 9.86 -14.04 6.33
C ARG A 134 10.52 -13.32 5.15
N GLU A 135 11.46 -12.43 5.41
CA GLU A 135 12.21 -11.71 4.37
C GLU A 135 13.04 -12.65 3.49
N GLN A 136 13.68 -13.65 4.10
CA GLN A 136 14.45 -14.65 3.37
C GLN A 136 13.56 -15.53 2.50
N LYS A 137 12.40 -15.93 3.01
CA LYS A 137 11.43 -16.72 2.24
C LYS A 137 10.93 -15.94 1.03
N LEU A 138 10.52 -14.70 1.21
CA LEU A 138 10.08 -13.84 0.11
C LEU A 138 11.16 -13.67 -0.97
N LYS A 139 12.42 -13.48 -0.58
CA LYS A 139 13.53 -13.36 -1.54
C LYS A 139 13.75 -14.64 -2.34
N LYS A 140 13.59 -15.81 -1.74
CA LYS A 140 13.71 -17.11 -2.43
C LYS A 140 12.57 -17.28 -3.46
N ASP A 141 11.35 -16.93 -3.07
CA ASP A 141 10.18 -17.04 -3.96
C ASP A 141 10.34 -16.15 -5.22
N TYR A 142 10.89 -14.93 -5.06
CA TYR A 142 11.19 -14.02 -6.19
C TYR A 142 12.39 -14.43 -7.06
N GLN A 143 13.24 -15.36 -6.62
CA GLN A 143 14.39 -15.86 -7.42
C GLN A 143 14.05 -17.13 -8.20
N GLN A 144 12.91 -17.75 -7.94
CA GLN A 144 12.45 -18.96 -8.61
C GLN A 144 11.46 -18.71 -9.75
N GLU A 145 11.00 -17.46 -9.93
CA GLU A 145 10.23 -16.99 -11.10
C GLU A 145 11.14 -16.34 -12.16
#